data_bad37af92d361d3bf83f9950ed334bd7
#
_entry.id   bad37af92d361d3bf83f9950ed334bd7
#
_cell.length_a   1.000
_cell.length_b   1.000
_cell.length_c   1.000
_cell.angle_alpha   90.00
_cell.angle_beta   90.00
_cell.angle_gamma   90.00
#
_symmetry.space_group_name_H-M   'P 1'
#
loop_
_entity.id
_entity.type
_entity.pdbx_description
1 polymer ?
#
loop_
_entity_poly.entity_id
_entity_poly.type
_entity_poly.pdbx_seq_one_letter_code
_entity_poly.pdbx_strand_id
1 'polypeptide(L)'
;MSNLSGRWKFGLLLAASTAFMWGVLPIALKGLMSTLDPMTTTFFRFFIAAVLITPYLLARKKLVNKNKFCSIKLSLQLLCAGLLLTANYALYIFGLERSSPEAAQVMMQLAPVLLLLAGVWIFKEQFTSFQWCGFAIFIGGLILFFSPRFDDVFVSLNGYGEGLILLILA
;
A
#
# COMPACT_ATOMS: atom_id res chain seq x y z
N MET A 1 -13.96 -16.09 -26.44
CA MET A 1 -12.94 -15.01 -26.56
C MET A 1 -13.64 -13.72 -26.16
N SER A 2 -13.36 -13.20 -24.98
CA SER A 2 -13.98 -11.99 -24.45
C SER A 2 -13.57 -10.80 -25.31
N ASN A 3 -14.55 -10.04 -25.79
CA ASN A 3 -14.32 -8.75 -26.44
C ASN A 3 -13.57 -7.83 -25.48
N LEU A 4 -12.27 -7.74 -25.65
CA LEU A 4 -11.46 -6.72 -24.98
C LEU A 4 -12.05 -5.37 -25.35
N SER A 5 -12.55 -4.65 -24.36
CA SER A 5 -13.14 -3.32 -24.58
C SER A 5 -12.18 -2.48 -25.41
N GLY A 6 -12.68 -1.75 -26.43
CA GLY A 6 -11.84 -0.95 -27.34
C GLY A 6 -10.99 0.13 -26.68
N ARG A 7 -10.93 0.18 -25.34
CA ARG A 7 -10.16 1.13 -24.51
C ARG A 7 -9.00 0.49 -23.75
N TRP A 8 -8.58 -0.73 -24.11
CA TRP A 8 -7.51 -1.42 -23.36
C TRP A 8 -6.19 -0.61 -23.34
N LYS A 9 -5.86 0.10 -24.43
CA LYS A 9 -4.67 0.98 -24.49
C LYS A 9 -4.76 2.11 -23.46
N PHE A 10 -5.94 2.72 -23.33
CA PHE A 10 -6.17 3.75 -22.31
C PHE A 10 -6.08 3.19 -20.88
N GLY A 11 -6.64 2.00 -20.65
CA GLY A 11 -6.49 1.30 -19.37
C GLY A 11 -5.03 1.00 -19.02
N LEU A 12 -4.24 0.55 -20.00
CA LEU A 12 -2.82 0.29 -19.82
C LEU A 12 -2.03 1.56 -19.49
N LEU A 13 -2.34 2.67 -20.17
CA LEU A 13 -1.71 3.97 -19.90
C LEU A 13 -2.04 4.46 -18.47
N LEU A 14 -3.29 4.33 -18.03
CA LEU A 14 -3.67 4.67 -16.66
C LEU A 14 -2.95 3.79 -15.62
N ALA A 15 -2.87 2.49 -15.88
CA ALA A 15 -2.16 1.55 -15.00
C ALA A 15 -0.67 1.89 -14.92
N ALA A 16 -0.02 2.18 -16.05
CA ALA A 16 1.38 2.59 -16.08
C ALA A 16 1.61 3.91 -15.33
N SER A 17 0.73 4.91 -15.53
CA SER A 17 0.79 6.18 -14.81
C SER A 17 0.65 5.99 -13.29
N THR A 18 -0.29 5.15 -12.86
CA THR A 18 -0.49 4.82 -11.45
C THR A 18 0.75 4.12 -10.86
N ALA A 19 1.30 3.14 -11.57
CA ALA A 19 2.50 2.42 -11.14
C ALA A 19 3.70 3.37 -11.01
N PHE A 20 3.88 4.29 -11.96
CA PHE A 20 4.91 5.32 -11.89
C PHE A 20 4.74 6.22 -10.66
N MET A 21 3.53 6.74 -10.41
CA MET A 21 3.23 7.57 -9.24
C MET A 21 3.49 6.83 -7.93
N TRP A 22 3.12 5.56 -7.85
CA TRP A 22 3.36 4.72 -6.68
C TRP A 22 4.86 4.45 -6.46
N GLY A 23 5.63 4.27 -7.54
CA GLY A 23 7.09 4.08 -7.45
C GLY A 23 7.83 5.31 -6.95
N VAL A 24 7.39 6.51 -7.37
CA VAL A 24 7.99 7.78 -6.94
C VAL A 24 7.60 8.17 -5.51
N LEU A 25 6.43 7.71 -5.04
CA LEU A 25 5.86 8.14 -3.76
C LEU A 25 6.79 7.95 -2.55
N PRO A 26 7.44 6.79 -2.30
CA PRO A 26 8.32 6.61 -1.15
C PRO A 26 9.55 7.53 -1.19
N ILE A 27 10.08 7.79 -2.39
CA ILE A 27 11.23 8.69 -2.58
C ILE A 27 10.82 10.12 -2.20
N ALA A 28 9.67 10.58 -2.70
CA ALA A 28 9.15 11.91 -2.38
C ALA A 28 8.83 12.04 -0.88
N LEU A 29 8.24 11.02 -0.27
CA LEU A 29 7.95 11.00 1.17
C LEU A 29 9.24 11.03 2.01
N LYS A 30 10.24 10.25 1.64
CA LYS A 30 11.53 10.23 2.35
C LYS A 30 12.22 11.61 2.28
N GLY A 31 12.16 12.27 1.12
CA GLY A 31 12.64 13.65 0.99
C GLY A 31 11.88 14.64 1.87
N LEU A 32 10.55 14.49 1.99
CA LEU A 32 9.72 15.37 2.82
C LEU A 32 9.97 15.18 4.32
N MET A 33 10.30 13.97 4.75
CA MET A 33 10.63 13.65 6.16
C MET A 33 11.93 14.27 6.65
N SER A 34 12.75 14.85 5.76
CA SER A 34 13.89 15.65 6.19
C SER A 34 13.49 16.98 6.86
N THR A 35 12.26 17.45 6.59
CA THR A 35 11.75 18.74 7.07
C THR A 35 10.49 18.63 7.92
N LEU A 36 9.71 17.58 7.74
CA LEU A 36 8.42 17.33 8.42
C LEU A 36 8.44 15.97 9.11
N ASP A 37 7.87 15.91 10.29
CA ASP A 37 7.67 14.65 11.00
C ASP A 37 6.64 13.74 10.27
N PRO A 38 6.69 12.41 10.51
CA PRO A 38 5.82 11.44 9.86
C PRO A 38 4.32 11.71 10.03
N MET A 39 3.91 12.13 11.22
CA MET A 39 2.49 12.40 11.52
C MET A 39 1.99 13.64 10.78
N THR A 40 2.75 14.72 10.78
CA THR A 40 2.44 15.94 10.03
C THR A 40 2.36 15.67 8.54
N THR A 41 3.29 14.91 8.00
CA THR A 41 3.28 14.49 6.59
C THR A 41 2.01 13.70 6.26
N THR A 42 1.61 12.75 7.10
CA THR A 42 0.39 11.97 6.91
C THR A 42 -0.86 12.86 6.98
N PHE A 43 -0.92 13.75 7.96
CA PHE A 43 -2.04 14.70 8.11
C PHE A 43 -2.21 15.55 6.85
N PHE A 44 -1.15 16.20 6.35
CA PHE A 44 -1.27 17.03 5.16
C PHE A 44 -1.67 16.25 3.92
N ARG A 45 -1.21 15.01 3.75
CA ARG A 45 -1.64 14.15 2.63
C ARG A 45 -3.16 13.94 2.63
N PHE A 46 -3.73 13.56 3.76
CA PHE A 46 -5.17 13.36 3.88
C PHE A 46 -5.96 14.66 3.80
N PHE A 47 -5.44 15.72 4.41
CA PHE A 47 -6.08 17.04 4.38
C PHE A 47 -6.18 17.60 2.95
N ILE A 48 -5.06 17.60 2.21
CA ILE A 48 -5.04 18.06 0.82
C ILE A 48 -5.95 17.20 -0.05
N ALA A 49 -5.90 15.88 0.10
CA ALA A 49 -6.79 14.97 -0.63
C ALA A 49 -8.27 15.27 -0.33
N ALA A 50 -8.64 15.49 0.93
CA ALA A 50 -9.99 15.83 1.32
C ALA A 50 -10.45 17.19 0.74
N VAL A 51 -9.59 18.21 0.80
CA VAL A 51 -9.86 19.54 0.24
C VAL A 51 -10.06 19.48 -1.27
N LEU A 52 -9.31 18.67 -2.00
CA LEU A 52 -9.44 18.56 -3.45
C LEU A 52 -10.63 17.68 -3.88
N ILE A 53 -10.89 16.58 -3.18
CA ILE A 53 -11.92 15.61 -3.58
C ILE A 53 -13.31 16.10 -3.18
N THR A 54 -13.46 16.76 -2.02
CA THR A 54 -14.77 17.16 -1.51
C THR A 54 -15.51 18.12 -2.47
N PRO A 55 -14.91 19.22 -2.97
CA PRO A 55 -15.58 20.11 -3.93
C PRO A 55 -15.96 19.39 -5.23
N TYR A 56 -15.08 18.51 -5.71
CA TYR A 56 -15.34 17.71 -6.90
C TYR A 56 -16.56 16.79 -6.73
N LEU A 57 -16.68 16.12 -5.58
CA LEU A 57 -17.83 15.24 -5.28
C LEU A 57 -19.11 16.05 -5.11
N LEU A 58 -19.03 17.22 -4.47
CA LEU A 58 -20.14 18.14 -4.31
C LEU A 58 -20.67 18.61 -5.68
N ALA A 59 -19.78 19.08 -6.55
CA ALA A 59 -20.11 19.55 -7.89
C ALA A 59 -20.75 18.44 -8.75
N ARG A 60 -20.32 17.20 -8.58
CA ARG A 60 -20.86 16.02 -9.30
C ARG A 60 -22.15 15.48 -8.70
N LYS A 61 -22.67 16.04 -7.60
CA LYS A 61 -23.83 15.51 -6.85
C LYS A 61 -23.70 14.01 -6.51
N LYS A 62 -22.47 13.52 -6.40
CA LYS A 62 -22.15 12.12 -6.10
C LYS A 62 -21.94 11.88 -4.59
N LEU A 63 -22.24 12.87 -3.77
CA LEU A 63 -22.29 12.65 -2.33
C LEU A 63 -23.39 11.64 -2.01
N VAL A 64 -23.03 10.70 -1.18
CA VAL A 64 -23.88 9.58 -0.78
C VAL A 64 -25.24 10.08 -0.32
N ASN A 65 -26.29 9.48 -0.82
CA ASN A 65 -27.67 9.77 -0.44
C ASN A 65 -27.82 9.67 1.09
N LYS A 66 -28.20 10.76 1.74
CA LYS A 66 -28.31 10.88 3.21
C LYS A 66 -29.08 9.71 3.85
N ASN A 67 -30.04 9.14 3.13
CA ASN A 67 -30.86 8.04 3.63
C ASN A 67 -30.08 6.71 3.79
N LYS A 68 -28.95 6.51 3.10
CA LYS A 68 -28.09 5.32 3.30
C LYS A 68 -27.12 5.48 4.47
N PHE A 69 -26.73 6.71 4.85
CA PHE A 69 -25.85 6.97 5.99
C PHE A 69 -26.59 6.87 7.35
N CYS A 70 -27.91 6.73 7.35
CA CYS A 70 -28.70 6.65 8.58
C CYS A 70 -28.56 5.28 9.30
N SER A 71 -27.84 4.31 8.73
CA SER A 71 -27.54 3.04 9.41
C SER A 71 -26.31 3.19 10.28
N ILE A 72 -26.51 3.12 11.60
CA ILE A 72 -25.43 3.18 12.60
C ILE A 72 -24.35 2.11 12.33
N LYS A 73 -24.77 0.94 11.83
CA LYS A 73 -23.87 -0.17 11.47
C LYS A 73 -22.94 0.23 10.33
N LEU A 74 -23.44 0.88 9.28
CA LEU A 74 -22.62 1.36 8.16
C LEU A 74 -21.66 2.46 8.61
N SER A 75 -22.11 3.40 9.42
CA SER A 75 -21.27 4.47 9.96
C SER A 75 -20.13 3.92 10.82
N LEU A 76 -20.42 2.93 11.65
CA LEU A 76 -19.41 2.26 12.48
C LEU A 76 -18.40 1.49 11.63
N GLN A 77 -18.85 0.78 10.59
CA GLN A 77 -17.96 0.07 9.66
C GLN A 77 -17.05 1.06 8.91
N LEU A 78 -17.56 2.17 8.45
CA LEU A 78 -16.78 3.21 7.78
C LEU A 78 -15.78 3.87 8.72
N LEU A 79 -16.18 4.14 9.96
CA LEU A 79 -15.29 4.68 10.98
C LEU A 79 -14.14 3.69 11.27
N CYS A 80 -14.47 2.43 11.49
CA CYS A 80 -13.48 1.38 11.74
C CYS A 80 -12.51 1.23 10.55
N ALA A 81 -13.03 1.19 9.33
CA ALA A 81 -12.21 1.13 8.12
C ALA A 81 -11.30 2.37 7.98
N GLY A 82 -11.82 3.56 8.28
CA GLY A 82 -11.03 4.79 8.26
C GLY A 82 -9.91 4.80 9.30
N LEU A 83 -10.19 4.34 10.53
CA LEU A 83 -9.19 4.22 11.59
C LEU A 83 -8.10 3.20 11.24
N LEU A 84 -8.49 2.04 10.72
CA LEU A 84 -7.54 1.01 10.28
C LEU A 84 -6.68 1.51 9.13
N LEU A 85 -7.26 2.22 8.16
CA LEU A 85 -6.53 2.81 7.05
C LEU A 85 -5.54 3.88 7.55
N THR A 86 -5.94 4.73 8.49
CA THR A 86 -5.05 5.74 9.09
C THR A 86 -3.89 5.08 9.85
N ALA A 87 -4.18 4.02 10.62
CA ALA A 87 -3.15 3.24 11.31
C ALA A 87 -2.16 2.60 10.32
N ASN A 88 -2.66 2.00 9.25
CA ASN A 88 -1.84 1.43 8.17
C ASN A 88 -0.89 2.49 7.59
N TYR A 89 -1.40 3.66 7.22
CA TYR A 89 -0.56 4.74 6.69
C TYR A 89 0.43 5.30 7.70
N ALA A 90 0.06 5.39 8.97
CA ALA A 90 0.98 5.80 10.03
C ALA A 90 2.13 4.78 10.20
N LEU A 91 1.81 3.50 10.27
CA LEU A 91 2.81 2.42 10.33
C LEU A 91 3.75 2.46 9.12
N TYR A 92 3.19 2.63 7.92
CA TYR A 92 3.98 2.73 6.70
C TYR A 92 4.97 3.89 6.75
N ILE A 93 4.52 5.09 7.17
CA ILE A 93 5.38 6.28 7.13
C ILE A 93 6.47 6.23 8.23
N PHE A 94 6.16 5.70 9.42
CA PHE A 94 7.16 5.44 10.46
C PHE A 94 8.16 4.36 10.03
N GLY A 95 7.68 3.31 9.34
CA GLY A 95 8.54 2.28 8.77
C GLY A 95 9.47 2.84 7.69
N LEU A 96 8.96 3.71 6.83
CA LEU A 96 9.74 4.37 5.78
C LEU A 96 10.77 5.36 6.36
N GLU A 97 10.43 6.08 7.45
CA GLU A 97 11.37 6.97 8.13
C GLU A 97 12.63 6.23 8.59
N ARG A 98 12.44 5.03 9.17
CA ARG A 98 13.51 4.19 9.75
C ARG A 98 14.19 3.25 8.76
N SER A 99 13.67 3.15 7.54
CA SER A 99 14.20 2.28 6.48
C SER A 99 14.56 3.09 5.22
N SER A 100 14.68 2.41 4.09
CA SER A 100 14.90 3.05 2.79
C SER A 100 13.65 2.95 1.90
N PRO A 101 13.48 3.89 0.93
CA PRO A 101 12.38 3.83 -0.03
C PRO A 101 12.32 2.51 -0.79
N GLU A 102 13.49 1.95 -1.13
CA GLU A 102 13.61 0.69 -1.84
C GLU A 102 13.11 -0.48 -0.97
N ALA A 103 13.52 -0.51 0.32
CA ALA A 103 13.06 -1.52 1.26
C ALA A 103 11.55 -1.43 1.49
N ALA A 104 11.01 -0.22 1.63
CA ALA A 104 9.58 -0.01 1.76
C ALA A 104 8.80 -0.55 0.55
N GLN A 105 9.26 -0.28 -0.67
CA GLN A 105 8.63 -0.80 -1.89
C GLN A 105 8.69 -2.32 -2.00
N VAL A 106 9.79 -2.92 -1.61
CA VAL A 106 9.95 -4.38 -1.62
C VAL A 106 9.05 -5.02 -0.55
N MET A 107 8.97 -4.44 0.66
CA MET A 107 8.10 -4.94 1.73
C MET A 107 6.62 -4.83 1.38
N MET A 108 6.18 -3.80 0.67
CA MET A 108 4.80 -3.71 0.19
C MET A 108 4.40 -4.86 -0.74
N GLN A 109 5.35 -5.53 -1.39
CA GLN A 109 5.06 -6.71 -2.22
C GLN A 109 4.70 -7.97 -1.39
N LEU A 110 4.87 -7.94 -0.07
CA LEU A 110 4.39 -9.02 0.79
C LEU A 110 2.86 -9.11 0.80
N ALA A 111 2.15 -7.99 0.67
CA ALA A 111 0.68 -8.00 0.67
C ALA A 111 0.06 -8.84 -0.47
N PRO A 112 0.46 -8.68 -1.75
CA PRO A 112 0.03 -9.58 -2.83
C PRO A 112 0.40 -11.04 -2.58
N VAL A 113 1.58 -11.30 -1.98
CA VAL A 113 2.04 -12.66 -1.66
C VAL A 113 1.16 -13.29 -0.58
N LEU A 114 0.88 -12.56 0.49
CA LEU A 114 0.00 -13.02 1.56
C LEU A 114 -1.42 -13.25 1.03
N LEU A 115 -1.92 -12.38 0.16
CA LEU A 115 -3.23 -12.54 -0.49
C LEU A 115 -3.27 -13.82 -1.34
N LEU A 116 -2.21 -14.09 -2.09
CA LEU A 116 -2.05 -15.29 -2.90
C LEU A 116 -2.03 -16.55 -2.02
N LEU A 117 -1.27 -16.57 -0.92
CA LEU A 117 -1.25 -17.67 0.03
C LEU A 117 -2.61 -17.86 0.70
N ALA A 118 -3.30 -16.77 1.06
CA ALA A 118 -4.66 -16.83 1.58
C ALA A 118 -5.64 -17.42 0.55
N GLY A 119 -5.50 -17.09 -0.74
CA GLY A 119 -6.24 -17.70 -1.85
C GLY A 119 -6.12 -19.23 -1.84
N VAL A 120 -4.90 -19.73 -1.75
CA VAL A 120 -4.63 -21.16 -1.71
C VAL A 120 -5.15 -21.82 -0.42
N TRP A 121 -4.86 -21.25 0.74
CA TRP A 121 -5.15 -21.90 2.03
C TRP A 121 -6.59 -21.73 2.51
N ILE A 122 -7.15 -20.51 2.35
CA ILE A 122 -8.50 -20.18 2.84
C ILE A 122 -9.54 -20.50 1.77
N PHE A 123 -9.32 -20.05 0.53
CA PHE A 123 -10.26 -20.24 -0.57
C PHE A 123 -10.04 -21.54 -1.35
N LYS A 124 -8.97 -22.30 -1.02
CA LYS A 124 -8.60 -23.59 -1.66
C LYS A 124 -8.46 -23.48 -3.17
N GLU A 125 -7.96 -22.33 -3.65
CA GLU A 125 -7.69 -22.15 -5.06
C GLU A 125 -6.55 -23.06 -5.51
N GLN A 126 -6.71 -23.64 -6.72
CA GLN A 126 -5.70 -24.53 -7.27
C GLN A 126 -4.57 -23.72 -7.91
N PHE A 127 -3.38 -23.90 -7.39
CA PHE A 127 -2.17 -23.29 -7.92
C PHE A 127 -1.54 -24.17 -8.97
N THR A 128 -1.29 -23.61 -10.15
CA THR A 128 -0.54 -24.31 -11.20
C THR A 128 0.94 -24.37 -10.88
N SER A 129 1.66 -25.36 -11.39
CA SER A 129 3.11 -25.46 -11.22
C SER A 129 3.85 -24.23 -11.71
N PHE A 130 3.34 -23.56 -12.75
CA PHE A 130 3.91 -22.30 -13.26
C PHE A 130 3.79 -21.14 -12.25
N GLN A 131 2.67 -21.05 -11.52
CA GLN A 131 2.47 -20.05 -10.46
C GLN A 131 3.39 -20.32 -9.27
N TRP A 132 3.60 -21.58 -8.88
CA TRP A 132 4.58 -21.96 -7.86
C TRP A 132 6.02 -21.58 -8.24
N CYS A 133 6.38 -21.76 -9.50
CA CYS A 133 7.68 -21.33 -10.02
C CYS A 133 7.85 -19.81 -9.91
N GLY A 134 6.84 -19.02 -10.31
CA GLY A 134 6.83 -17.57 -10.17
C GLY A 134 6.95 -17.12 -8.72
N PHE A 135 6.24 -17.80 -7.80
CA PHE A 135 6.34 -17.54 -6.36
C PHE A 135 7.73 -17.81 -5.81
N ALA A 136 8.36 -18.94 -6.20
CA ALA A 136 9.72 -19.27 -5.78
C ALA A 136 10.74 -18.25 -6.29
N ILE A 137 10.64 -17.80 -7.53
CA ILE A 137 11.48 -16.73 -8.10
C ILE A 137 11.29 -15.42 -7.32
N PHE A 138 10.06 -15.07 -6.97
CA PHE A 138 9.78 -13.88 -6.18
C PHE A 138 10.44 -13.96 -4.78
N ILE A 139 10.26 -15.05 -4.05
CA ILE A 139 10.89 -15.24 -2.73
C ILE A 139 12.43 -15.23 -2.86
N GLY A 140 12.99 -15.88 -3.87
CA GLY A 140 14.43 -15.82 -4.15
C GLY A 140 14.93 -14.40 -4.39
N GLY A 141 14.16 -13.57 -5.12
CA GLY A 141 14.44 -12.16 -5.33
C GLY A 141 14.43 -11.34 -4.04
N LEU A 142 13.45 -11.59 -3.15
CA LEU A 142 13.41 -10.96 -1.82
C LEU A 142 14.65 -11.30 -0.98
N ILE A 143 15.00 -12.57 -0.91
CA ILE A 143 16.18 -13.01 -0.17
C ILE A 143 17.45 -12.36 -0.73
N LEU A 144 17.59 -12.34 -2.05
CA LEU A 144 18.74 -11.71 -2.72
C LEU A 144 18.79 -10.20 -2.45
N PHE A 145 17.65 -9.51 -2.47
CA PHE A 145 17.59 -8.08 -2.18
C PHE A 145 18.03 -7.74 -0.75
N PHE A 146 17.62 -8.55 0.23
CA PHE A 146 17.99 -8.31 1.62
C PHE A 146 19.32 -8.94 2.04
N SER A 147 19.91 -9.84 1.24
CA SER A 147 21.14 -10.54 1.60
C SER A 147 22.31 -9.62 2.00
N PRO A 148 22.56 -8.47 1.33
CA PRO A 148 23.64 -7.57 1.73
C PRO A 148 23.37 -6.81 3.04
N ARG A 149 22.13 -6.83 3.52
CA ARG A 149 21.66 -6.07 4.68
C ARG A 149 21.21 -6.97 5.84
N PHE A 150 21.52 -8.27 5.78
CA PHE A 150 21.13 -9.19 6.86
C PHE A 150 21.70 -8.76 8.21
N ASP A 151 22.94 -8.26 8.25
CA ASP A 151 23.54 -7.77 9.49
C ASP A 151 22.81 -6.55 10.02
N ASP A 152 22.38 -5.62 9.15
CA ASP A 152 21.61 -4.45 9.54
C ASP A 152 20.19 -4.83 10.02
N VAL A 153 19.60 -5.88 9.46
CA VAL A 153 18.24 -6.34 9.80
C VAL A 153 18.22 -7.11 11.12
N PHE A 154 19.24 -7.94 11.39
CA PHE A 154 19.24 -8.87 12.52
C PHE A 154 20.14 -8.45 13.66
N VAL A 155 21.23 -7.73 13.43
CA VAL A 155 22.19 -7.34 14.46
C VAL A 155 21.91 -5.94 14.99
N SER A 156 21.47 -5.01 14.17
CA SER A 156 21.05 -3.68 14.62
C SER A 156 19.53 -3.63 14.77
N LEU A 157 19.01 -4.11 15.90
CA LEU A 157 17.63 -3.82 16.35
C LEU A 157 17.39 -2.29 16.51
N ASN A 158 18.40 -1.48 16.29
CA ASN A 158 18.38 -0.04 16.46
C ASN A 158 18.00 0.67 15.14
N GLY A 159 16.71 0.67 14.81
CA GLY A 159 16.15 1.56 13.80
C GLY A 159 15.73 0.87 12.51
N TYR A 160 16.64 0.26 11.75
CA TYR A 160 16.30 -0.31 10.42
C TYR A 160 15.39 -1.54 10.52
N GLY A 161 15.70 -2.48 11.41
CA GLY A 161 14.89 -3.68 11.66
C GLY A 161 13.49 -3.31 12.19
N GLU A 162 13.39 -2.34 13.10
CA GLU A 162 12.11 -1.81 13.56
C GLU A 162 11.30 -1.20 12.40
N GLY A 163 11.98 -0.47 11.50
CA GLY A 163 11.36 0.09 10.30
C GLY A 163 10.75 -0.99 9.41
N LEU A 164 11.46 -2.10 9.19
CA LEU A 164 10.94 -3.23 8.42
C LEU A 164 9.74 -3.90 9.08
N ILE A 165 9.76 -4.09 10.41
CA ILE A 165 8.62 -4.64 11.16
C ILE A 165 7.39 -3.74 10.99
N LEU A 166 7.54 -2.43 11.10
CA LEU A 166 6.44 -1.48 10.90
C LEU A 166 5.88 -1.55 9.48
N LEU A 167 6.74 -1.75 8.46
CA LEU A 167 6.32 -1.92 7.07
C LEU A 167 5.57 -3.25 6.83
N ILE A 168 5.91 -4.31 7.57
CA ILE A 168 5.20 -5.60 7.50
C ILE A 168 3.82 -5.49 8.14
N LEU A 169 3.70 -4.71 9.21
CA LEU A 169 2.44 -4.50 9.93
C LEU A 169 1.51 -3.49 9.24
N ALA A 170 2.04 -2.68 8.32
CA ALA A 170 1.30 -1.74 7.50
C ALA A 170 0.60 -2.45 6.32
#